data_63c278fa389470f987d5332568e34157
#
_entry.id   63c278fa389470f987d5332568e34157
#
_cell.length_a   1.000
_cell.length_b   1.000
_cell.length_c   1.000
_cell.angle_alpha   90.00
_cell.angle_beta   90.00
_cell.angle_gamma   90.00
#
_symmetry.space_group_name_H-M   'P 1'
#
loop_
_entity.id
_entity.type
_entity.pdbx_description
1 polymer ?
#
loop_
_entity_poly.entity_id
_entity_poly.type
_entity_poly.pdbx_seq_one_letter_code
_entity_poly.pdbx_strand_id
1 'polypeptide(L)'
;MVFDKLNIDYTYESDSYELNYKNKIINYLPDFYLPDLNRFIEVKNMGAQPPLIEECRKAMLLAQQNALKADVTILFGEIHKNQNIKHGSGRTYCPDANIKFCDVLSECPHCQKIDFCIDGKLKHMTCSCEQKYKEESNFQSKRIVETLKEIRQYRFFK
;
A
#
# COMPACT_ATOMS: atom_id res chain seq x y z
N MET A 1 -4.34 0.13 15.11
CA MET A 1 -4.04 0.57 13.74
C MET A 1 -4.77 -0.34 12.75
N VAL A 2 -4.82 -0.02 11.42
CA VAL A 2 -5.47 -0.91 10.42
C VAL A 2 -4.82 -2.28 10.39
N PHE A 3 -3.50 -2.31 10.38
CA PHE A 3 -2.73 -3.55 10.27
C PHE A 3 -2.97 -4.47 11.47
N ASP A 4 -2.99 -3.94 12.71
CA ASP A 4 -3.31 -4.74 13.91
C ASP A 4 -4.68 -5.41 13.81
N LYS A 5 -5.70 -4.66 13.39
CA LYS A 5 -7.07 -5.19 13.29
C LYS A 5 -7.24 -6.22 12.17
N LEU A 6 -6.40 -6.16 11.15
CA LEU A 6 -6.38 -7.10 10.05
C LEU A 6 -5.42 -8.27 10.26
N ASN A 7 -4.69 -8.30 11.40
CA ASN A 7 -3.63 -9.26 11.71
C ASN A 7 -2.57 -9.31 10.59
N ILE A 8 -2.15 -8.13 10.14
CA ILE A 8 -1.04 -7.99 9.20
C ILE A 8 0.20 -7.61 10.01
N ASP A 9 1.24 -8.42 9.92
CA ASP A 9 2.51 -8.12 10.56
C ASP A 9 3.17 -6.91 9.90
N TYR A 10 3.73 -6.03 10.71
CA TYR A 10 4.43 -4.84 10.24
C TYR A 10 5.51 -4.39 11.23
N THR A 11 6.49 -3.66 10.70
CA THR A 11 7.38 -2.82 11.49
C THR A 11 7.11 -1.36 11.18
N TYR A 12 7.18 -0.50 12.18
CA TYR A 12 6.95 0.95 12.07
C TYR A 12 8.28 1.67 12.19
N GLU A 13 8.62 2.52 11.19
CA GLU A 13 9.84 3.37 11.16
C GLU A 13 11.12 2.65 11.62
N SER A 14 11.30 1.36 11.23
CA SER A 14 12.37 0.52 11.76
C SER A 14 13.74 0.84 11.19
N ASP A 15 13.80 1.13 9.89
CA ASP A 15 15.07 1.26 9.17
C ASP A 15 15.07 2.45 8.24
N SER A 16 16.18 3.20 8.26
CA SER A 16 16.45 4.27 7.31
C SER A 16 17.30 3.74 6.15
N TYR A 17 16.92 4.09 4.94
CA TYR A 17 17.57 3.65 3.70
C TYR A 17 18.34 4.80 3.06
N GLU A 18 19.62 4.55 2.77
CA GLU A 18 20.41 5.47 1.97
C GLU A 18 20.07 5.29 0.48
N LEU A 19 19.60 6.36 -0.14
CA LEU A 19 19.21 6.39 -1.54
C LEU A 19 20.12 7.33 -2.33
N ASN A 20 20.59 6.86 -3.48
CA ASN A 20 21.35 7.73 -4.39
C ASN A 20 20.40 8.52 -5.28
N TYR A 21 20.40 9.84 -5.11
CA TYR A 21 19.58 10.76 -5.88
C TYR A 21 20.41 11.93 -6.42
N LYS A 22 20.52 12.04 -7.74
CA LYS A 22 21.28 13.11 -8.42
C LYS A 22 22.71 13.28 -7.87
N ASN A 23 23.43 12.17 -7.72
CA ASN A 23 24.79 12.11 -7.14
C ASN A 23 24.89 12.60 -5.67
N LYS A 24 23.79 12.60 -4.95
CA LYS A 24 23.73 12.83 -3.51
C LYS A 24 23.11 11.63 -2.82
N ILE A 25 23.61 11.31 -1.65
CA ILE A 25 22.98 10.34 -0.76
C ILE A 25 21.92 11.07 0.05
N ILE A 26 20.70 10.55 0.04
CA ILE A 26 19.59 11.00 0.87
C ILE A 26 19.11 9.85 1.74
N ASN A 27 18.75 10.13 2.98
CA ASN A 27 18.14 9.15 3.86
C ASN A 27 16.62 9.17 3.67
N TYR A 28 16.03 7.99 3.61
CA TYR A 28 14.60 7.79 3.51
C TYR A 28 14.13 6.77 4.55
N LEU A 29 13.19 7.17 5.39
CA LEU A 29 12.58 6.35 6.41
C LEU A 29 11.12 6.10 6.03
N PRO A 30 10.76 4.93 5.49
CA PRO A 30 9.37 4.59 5.20
C PRO A 30 8.57 4.41 6.49
N ASP A 31 7.27 4.75 6.47
CA ASP A 31 6.43 4.65 7.66
C ASP A 31 6.28 3.19 8.13
N PHE A 32 6.08 2.24 7.21
CA PHE A 32 5.90 0.83 7.56
C PHE A 32 6.61 -0.10 6.58
N TYR A 33 7.00 -1.27 7.09
CA TYR A 33 7.34 -2.42 6.27
C TYR A 33 6.44 -3.61 6.63
N LEU A 34 5.86 -4.25 5.62
CA LEU A 34 4.97 -5.41 5.72
C LEU A 34 5.74 -6.64 5.20
N PRO A 35 6.33 -7.47 6.09
CA PRO A 35 7.21 -8.56 5.67
C PRO A 35 6.49 -9.61 4.82
N ASP A 36 5.27 -10.00 5.17
CA ASP A 36 4.49 -11.02 4.44
C ASP A 36 4.13 -10.60 3.01
N LEU A 37 4.13 -9.30 2.74
CA LEU A 37 3.85 -8.72 1.44
C LEU A 37 5.11 -8.24 0.71
N ASN A 38 6.26 -8.32 1.38
CA ASN A 38 7.52 -7.72 0.94
C ASN A 38 7.31 -6.29 0.41
N ARG A 39 6.75 -5.41 1.27
CA ARG A 39 6.24 -4.11 0.84
C ARG A 39 6.46 -3.03 1.88
N PHE A 40 7.04 -1.92 1.44
CA PHE A 40 7.05 -0.68 2.21
C PHE A 40 5.77 0.12 1.98
N ILE A 41 5.29 0.76 3.03
CA ILE A 41 4.13 1.65 3.00
C ILE A 41 4.54 3.03 3.48
N GLU A 42 4.14 4.03 2.73
CA GLU A 42 4.26 5.44 3.05
C GLU A 42 2.88 6.07 3.09
N VAL A 43 2.55 6.81 4.13
CA VAL A 43 1.23 7.44 4.29
C VAL A 43 1.34 8.95 4.13
N LYS A 44 0.63 9.52 3.17
CA LYS A 44 0.62 10.96 2.90
C LYS A 44 -0.77 11.56 3.06
N ASN A 45 -0.84 12.75 3.64
CA ASN A 45 -2.10 13.47 3.77
C ASN A 45 -2.56 14.00 2.40
N MET A 46 -3.83 13.77 2.04
CA MET A 46 -4.43 14.27 0.78
C MET A 46 -4.51 15.81 0.68
N GLY A 47 -4.41 16.52 1.79
CA GLY A 47 -4.44 17.99 1.82
C GLY A 47 -3.13 18.67 1.42
N ALA A 48 -2.05 17.92 1.28
CA ALA A 48 -0.75 18.47 0.88
C ALA A 48 -0.72 18.66 -0.64
N GLN A 49 -0.96 19.85 -1.11
CA GLN A 49 -0.63 20.31 -2.47
C GLN A 49 0.89 20.19 -2.70
N PRO A 50 1.38 20.04 -3.91
CA PRO A 50 2.34 19.07 -4.40
C PRO A 50 3.80 19.25 -3.97
N PRO A 51 4.23 18.71 -2.82
CA PRO A 51 5.55 18.08 -2.73
C PRO A 51 5.51 16.63 -3.21
N LEU A 52 4.37 16.17 -3.66
CA LEU A 52 4.10 14.80 -4.15
C LEU A 52 5.11 14.26 -5.16
N ILE A 53 5.70 15.12 -6.00
CA ILE A 53 6.67 14.68 -7.02
C ILE A 53 7.96 14.20 -6.35
N GLU A 54 8.43 14.85 -5.29
CA GLU A 54 9.67 14.48 -4.62
C GLU A 54 9.49 13.21 -3.80
N GLU A 55 8.40 13.09 -3.04
CA GLU A 55 8.06 11.90 -2.28
C GLU A 55 7.85 10.68 -3.19
N CYS A 56 7.16 10.86 -4.32
CA CYS A 56 7.03 9.81 -5.33
C CYS A 56 8.39 9.38 -5.90
N ARG A 57 9.32 10.31 -6.09
CA ARG A 57 10.69 9.99 -6.54
C ARG A 57 11.46 9.20 -5.48
N LYS A 58 11.38 9.60 -4.21
CA LYS A 58 12.03 8.85 -3.11
C LYS A 58 11.48 7.43 -3.01
N ALA A 59 10.16 7.26 -3.06
CA ALA A 59 9.52 5.95 -3.06
C ALA A 59 9.95 5.08 -4.25
N MET A 60 10.04 5.66 -5.45
CA MET A 60 10.54 4.97 -6.64
C MET A 60 12.01 4.56 -6.46
N LEU A 61 12.86 5.44 -5.94
CA LEU A 61 14.27 5.14 -5.67
C LEU A 61 14.38 4.03 -4.62
N LEU A 62 13.60 4.08 -3.55
CA LEU A 62 13.58 3.02 -2.55
C LEU A 62 13.20 1.68 -3.19
N ALA A 63 12.14 1.64 -4.01
CA ALA A 63 11.74 0.41 -4.70
C ALA A 63 12.87 -0.18 -5.55
N GLN A 64 13.60 0.67 -6.28
CA GLN A 64 14.68 0.24 -7.18
C GLN A 64 15.98 -0.13 -6.45
N GLN A 65 16.29 0.52 -5.34
CA GLN A 65 17.59 0.43 -4.67
C GLN A 65 17.57 -0.44 -3.41
N ASN A 66 16.40 -0.79 -2.84
CA ASN A 66 16.37 -1.63 -1.65
C ASN A 66 16.83 -3.06 -1.94
N ALA A 67 17.60 -3.64 -1.00
CA ALA A 67 18.15 -4.99 -1.13
C ALA A 67 17.07 -6.08 -1.07
N LEU A 68 15.93 -5.80 -0.45
CA LEU A 68 14.80 -6.74 -0.31
C LEU A 68 14.02 -6.93 -1.59
N LYS A 69 14.25 -6.09 -2.62
CA LYS A 69 13.43 -6.04 -3.83
C LYS A 69 11.93 -5.86 -3.52
N ALA A 70 11.66 -5.11 -2.47
CA ALA A 70 10.31 -4.83 -2.00
C ALA A 70 9.64 -3.76 -2.85
N ASP A 71 8.35 -3.90 -3.06
CA ASP A 71 7.49 -2.84 -3.60
C ASP A 71 7.39 -1.68 -2.58
N VAL A 72 7.15 -0.46 -3.06
CA VAL A 72 6.87 0.70 -2.20
C VAL A 72 5.52 1.30 -2.58
N THR A 73 4.58 1.29 -1.65
CA THR A 73 3.24 1.86 -1.84
C THR A 73 3.08 3.16 -1.08
N ILE A 74 2.73 4.24 -1.78
CA ILE A 74 2.28 5.49 -1.16
C ILE A 74 0.76 5.44 -1.05
N LEU A 75 0.24 5.57 0.16
CA LEU A 75 -1.19 5.73 0.44
C LEU A 75 -1.51 7.21 0.62
N PHE A 76 -2.43 7.72 -0.17
CA PHE A 76 -2.85 9.12 -0.12
C PHE A 76 -4.16 9.28 0.66
N GLY A 77 -4.09 9.99 1.78
CA GLY A 77 -5.24 10.33 2.59
C GLY A 77 -5.86 9.16 3.33
N GLU A 78 -7.13 9.30 3.67
CA GLU A 78 -7.87 8.21 4.27
C GLU A 78 -8.08 7.10 3.24
N ILE A 79 -7.67 5.89 3.59
CA ILE A 79 -8.02 4.69 2.84
C ILE A 79 -9.55 4.64 2.79
N HIS A 80 -10.15 5.04 1.67
CA HIS A 80 -11.57 5.05 1.34
C HIS A 80 -12.47 6.18 1.86
N LYS A 81 -12.61 7.22 1.08
CA LYS A 81 -13.78 8.11 1.18
C LYS A 81 -14.89 7.81 0.19
N ASN A 82 -14.65 7.00 -0.85
CA ASN A 82 -15.63 6.80 -1.90
C ASN A 82 -15.71 5.36 -2.39
N GLN A 83 -16.89 4.77 -2.31
CA GLN A 83 -17.26 3.52 -2.98
C GLN A 83 -17.27 3.63 -4.53
N ASN A 84 -17.06 4.83 -5.07
CA ASN A 84 -16.94 5.12 -6.51
C ASN A 84 -15.48 5.45 -6.87
N ILE A 85 -14.52 4.64 -6.40
CA ILE A 85 -13.10 4.90 -6.65
C ILE A 85 -12.78 4.48 -8.09
N LYS A 86 -12.91 5.41 -9.03
CA LYS A 86 -12.25 5.30 -10.34
C LYS A 86 -10.73 5.53 -10.24
N HIS A 87 -10.24 5.96 -9.07
CA HIS A 87 -8.81 6.21 -8.80
C HIS A 87 -8.52 5.73 -7.39
N GLY A 88 -7.76 4.66 -7.27
CA GLY A 88 -7.35 4.09 -5.99
C GLY A 88 -6.57 5.09 -5.14
N SER A 89 -6.62 4.90 -3.83
CA SER A 89 -5.96 5.73 -2.84
C SER A 89 -4.45 5.49 -2.75
N GLY A 90 -3.90 4.55 -3.53
CA GLY A 90 -2.49 4.17 -3.48
C GLY A 90 -1.77 4.22 -4.82
N ARG A 91 -0.46 4.40 -4.77
CA ARG A 91 0.44 4.27 -5.90
C ARG A 91 1.62 3.40 -5.50
N THR A 92 1.83 2.30 -6.20
CA THR A 92 2.92 1.36 -5.92
C THR A 92 4.03 1.49 -6.96
N TYR A 93 5.25 1.59 -6.48
CA TYR A 93 6.49 1.57 -7.24
C TYR A 93 7.14 0.20 -7.07
N CYS A 94 7.47 -0.45 -8.18
CA CYS A 94 8.08 -1.78 -8.19
C CYS A 94 9.59 -1.68 -8.46
N PRO A 95 10.39 -2.70 -8.05
CA PRO A 95 11.84 -2.74 -8.27
C PRO A 95 12.24 -2.68 -9.75
N ASP A 96 11.38 -3.15 -10.64
CA ASP A 96 11.56 -3.13 -12.11
C ASP A 96 11.17 -1.80 -12.77
N ALA A 97 11.01 -0.74 -11.96
CA ALA A 97 10.55 0.59 -12.35
C ALA A 97 9.09 0.68 -12.85
N ASN A 98 8.32 -0.39 -12.78
CA ASN A 98 6.88 -0.33 -13.05
C ASN A 98 6.14 0.46 -11.96
N ILE A 99 5.08 1.15 -12.37
CA ILE A 99 4.21 1.89 -11.46
C ILE A 99 2.81 1.31 -11.58
N LYS A 100 2.26 0.87 -10.44
CA LYS A 100 0.87 0.41 -10.33
C LYS A 100 0.05 1.53 -9.71
N PHE A 101 -1.03 1.91 -10.36
CA PHE A 101 -1.98 2.90 -9.84
C PHE A 101 -3.20 2.21 -9.26
N CYS A 102 -3.84 2.87 -8.30
CA CYS A 102 -5.08 2.40 -7.72
C CYS A 102 -4.96 1.09 -6.91
N ASP A 103 -3.82 0.87 -6.25
CA ASP A 103 -3.68 -0.26 -5.35
C ASP A 103 -4.62 -0.13 -4.15
N VAL A 104 -5.41 -1.17 -3.92
CA VAL A 104 -6.43 -1.26 -2.87
C VAL A 104 -6.20 -2.51 -2.04
N LEU A 105 -6.34 -2.37 -0.73
CA LEU A 105 -6.28 -3.51 0.17
C LEU A 105 -7.44 -4.46 -0.10
N SER A 106 -7.14 -5.71 -0.41
CA SER A 106 -8.09 -6.75 -0.79
C SER A 106 -7.82 -8.03 -0.02
N GLU A 107 -8.85 -8.85 0.19
CA GLU A 107 -8.76 -10.12 0.91
C GLU A 107 -9.22 -11.27 0.01
N CYS A 108 -8.43 -12.32 -0.06
CA CYS A 108 -8.80 -13.52 -0.79
C CYS A 108 -9.97 -14.23 -0.10
N PRO A 109 -11.12 -14.46 -0.77
CA PRO A 109 -12.27 -15.11 -0.15
C PRO A 109 -12.05 -16.58 0.19
N HIS A 110 -10.97 -17.21 -0.31
CA HIS A 110 -10.68 -18.62 -0.01
C HIS A 110 -9.66 -18.80 1.11
N CYS A 111 -8.50 -18.14 1.01
CA CYS A 111 -7.44 -18.30 2.00
C CYS A 111 -7.33 -17.12 2.97
N GLN A 112 -8.16 -16.10 2.82
CA GLN A 112 -8.20 -14.90 3.66
C GLN A 112 -6.88 -14.09 3.65
N LYS A 113 -5.96 -14.41 2.75
CA LYS A 113 -4.75 -13.61 2.56
C LYS A 113 -5.15 -12.20 2.15
N ILE A 114 -4.54 -11.20 2.79
CA ILE A 114 -4.71 -9.79 2.45
C ILE A 114 -3.52 -9.36 1.60
N ASP A 115 -3.79 -8.57 0.55
CA ASP A 115 -2.77 -8.01 -0.33
C ASP A 115 -3.26 -6.69 -0.94
N PHE A 116 -2.34 -5.93 -1.53
CA PHE A 116 -2.67 -4.74 -2.31
C PHE A 116 -2.88 -5.11 -3.77
N CYS A 117 -4.09 -4.93 -4.25
CA CYS A 117 -4.48 -5.29 -5.61
C CYS A 117 -4.84 -4.07 -6.44
N ILE A 118 -4.42 -4.04 -7.70
CA ILE A 118 -4.75 -2.99 -8.65
C ILE A 118 -6.28 -2.97 -8.84
N ASP A 119 -6.90 -1.82 -8.58
CA ASP A 119 -8.36 -1.62 -8.65
C ASP A 119 -9.15 -2.64 -7.79
N GLY A 120 -8.54 -3.23 -6.76
CA GLY A 120 -9.15 -4.27 -5.94
C GLY A 120 -9.39 -5.60 -6.66
N LYS A 121 -8.75 -5.83 -7.81
CA LYS A 121 -8.96 -7.04 -8.61
C LYS A 121 -8.18 -8.22 -8.05
N LEU A 122 -8.88 -9.26 -7.64
CA LEU A 122 -8.29 -10.47 -7.03
C LEU A 122 -7.27 -11.19 -7.90
N LYS A 123 -7.32 -11.03 -9.23
CA LYS A 123 -6.32 -11.58 -10.15
C LYS A 123 -4.89 -11.07 -9.91
N HIS A 124 -4.73 -10.02 -9.12
CA HIS A 124 -3.42 -9.45 -8.75
C HIS A 124 -2.95 -9.89 -7.37
N MET A 125 -3.69 -10.76 -6.68
CA MET A 125 -3.27 -11.30 -5.39
C MET A 125 -2.12 -12.30 -5.56
N THR A 126 -1.20 -12.30 -4.60
CA THR A 126 -0.04 -13.20 -4.57
C THR A 126 -0.32 -14.57 -3.93
N CYS A 127 -1.58 -14.91 -3.65
CA CYS A 127 -1.94 -16.19 -3.07
C CYS A 127 -2.07 -17.30 -4.13
N SER A 128 -1.85 -18.56 -3.71
CA SER A 128 -1.96 -19.74 -4.59
C SER A 128 -3.39 -20.00 -5.14
N CYS A 129 -4.38 -19.22 -4.70
CA CYS A 129 -5.76 -19.28 -5.16
C CYS A 129 -5.99 -18.57 -6.51
N GLU A 130 -4.99 -17.91 -7.04
CA GLU A 130 -5.00 -16.99 -8.19
C GLU A 130 -5.70 -17.54 -9.44
N GLN A 131 -5.60 -18.84 -9.67
CA GLN A 131 -6.19 -19.47 -10.87
C GLN A 131 -7.73 -19.52 -10.87
N LYS A 132 -8.38 -19.32 -9.71
CA LYS A 132 -9.84 -19.46 -9.56
C LYS A 132 -10.62 -18.16 -9.83
N TYR A 133 -9.94 -17.01 -9.91
CA TYR A 133 -10.57 -15.67 -9.92
C TYR A 133 -10.37 -14.87 -11.19
N LYS A 134 -9.99 -15.48 -12.29
CA LYS A 134 -9.70 -14.75 -13.54
C LYS A 134 -10.83 -13.85 -14.03
N GLU A 135 -12.05 -14.02 -13.53
CA GLU A 135 -13.25 -13.32 -14.00
C GLU A 135 -13.92 -12.43 -12.93
N GLU A 136 -13.57 -12.53 -11.64
CA GLU A 136 -14.25 -11.76 -10.60
C GLU A 136 -13.64 -10.37 -10.42
N SER A 137 -14.43 -9.37 -10.74
CA SER A 137 -14.11 -7.96 -10.59
C SER A 137 -14.37 -7.48 -9.15
N ASN A 138 -13.42 -6.72 -8.59
CA ASN A 138 -13.58 -5.85 -7.42
C ASN A 138 -14.11 -6.50 -6.15
N PHE A 139 -13.26 -7.18 -5.39
CA PHE A 139 -13.63 -7.71 -4.09
C PHE A 139 -12.96 -6.95 -2.95
N GLN A 140 -13.73 -6.11 -2.26
CA GLN A 140 -13.37 -5.66 -0.91
C GLN A 140 -14.13 -6.53 0.08
N SER A 141 -13.40 -7.27 0.92
CA SER A 141 -14.06 -8.10 1.93
C SER A 141 -14.81 -7.23 2.93
N LYS A 142 -15.92 -7.76 3.44
CA LYS A 142 -16.71 -7.15 4.52
C LYS A 142 -15.82 -6.80 5.71
N ARG A 143 -14.87 -7.69 6.06
CA ARG A 143 -13.90 -7.52 7.14
C ARG A 143 -13.05 -6.26 6.94
N ILE A 144 -12.47 -6.04 5.77
CA ILE A 144 -11.68 -4.84 5.47
C ILE A 144 -12.54 -3.59 5.57
N VAL A 145 -13.73 -3.60 4.96
CA VAL A 145 -14.65 -2.46 4.97
C VAL A 145 -15.08 -2.09 6.40
N GLU A 146 -15.41 -3.07 7.23
CA GLU A 146 -15.82 -2.85 8.61
C GLU A 146 -14.65 -2.33 9.45
N THR A 147 -13.47 -2.94 9.34
CA THR A 147 -12.25 -2.48 10.01
C THR A 147 -11.94 -1.02 9.70
N LEU A 148 -12.05 -0.62 8.44
CA LEU A 148 -11.81 0.76 8.02
C LEU A 148 -12.88 1.73 8.55
N LYS A 149 -14.15 1.31 8.63
CA LYS A 149 -15.22 2.11 9.25
C LYS A 149 -14.99 2.33 10.74
N GLU A 150 -14.62 1.29 11.48
CA GLU A 150 -14.33 1.39 12.90
C GLU A 150 -13.18 2.35 13.19
N ILE A 151 -12.07 2.26 12.46
CA ILE A 151 -10.91 3.12 12.68
C ILE A 151 -11.24 4.60 12.44
N ARG A 152 -12.13 4.89 11.49
CA ARG A 152 -12.61 6.25 11.25
C ARG A 152 -13.35 6.83 12.46
N GLN A 153 -14.17 6.03 13.12
CA GLN A 153 -14.90 6.49 14.31
C GLN A 153 -13.96 6.93 15.44
N TYR A 154 -12.82 6.25 15.63
CA TYR A 154 -11.84 6.61 16.66
C TYR A 154 -11.07 7.91 16.40
N ARG A 155 -10.96 8.38 15.15
CA ARG A 155 -10.24 9.63 14.83
C ARG A 155 -11.04 10.90 15.10
N PHE A 156 -12.36 10.81 15.24
CA PHE A 156 -13.22 11.97 15.46
C PHE A 156 -13.52 12.26 16.94
N PHE A 157 -12.99 11.46 17.87
CA PHE A 157 -13.20 11.63 19.31
C PHE A 157 -11.92 11.99 20.08
N LYS A 158 -10.93 12.59 19.42
CA LYS A 158 -9.75 13.18 20.09
C LYS A 158 -9.61 14.65 19.75
#